data_8dbac0833de4033d90507ce5687f1af8
#
_entry.id   8dbac0833de4033d90507ce5687f1af8
#
_cell.length_a   1.000
_cell.length_b   1.000
_cell.length_c   1.000
_cell.angle_alpha   90.00
_cell.angle_beta   90.00
_cell.angle_gamma   90.00
#
_symmetry.space_group_name_H-M   'P 1'
#
loop_
_entity.id
_entity.type
_entity.pdbx_description
1 polymer ?
#
loop_
_entity_poly.entity_id
_entity_poly.type
_entity_poly.pdbx_seq_one_letter_code
_entity_poly.pdbx_strand_id
1 'polypeptide(L)'
;MAQSAGFHEDADLLSHETRDRHRAITSVQEELEAVDWYDQRVDATTDDELRGILAHNRDEEKEHAAMLLEWLRRRDPALDTQLHQYLFTTTEIVDRGPSASGSAPSAVGSLAPDGSLGIGSLRGEEQ
;
A
#
# COMPACT_ATOMS: atom_id res chain seq x y z
N MET A 1 -13.51 -13.25 -5.34
CA MET A 1 -13.16 -13.29 -5.09
C MET A 1 -12.09 -13.56 -4.60
N ALA A 2 -11.41 -13.08 -4.23
CA ALA A 2 -10.23 -13.24 -3.71
C ALA A 2 -10.29 -14.21 -2.74
N GLN A 3 -10.85 -15.11 -2.95
CA GLN A 3 -10.92 -16.00 -2.06
C GLN A 3 -9.83 -16.84 -1.88
N SER A 4 -8.80 -16.78 -2.60
CA SER A 4 -7.70 -17.72 -2.47
C SER A 4 -6.68 -17.26 -1.52
N ALA A 5 -7.00 -17.20 -0.28
CA ALA A 5 -6.03 -16.79 0.70
C ALA A 5 -5.09 -17.91 1.08
N GLY A 6 -5.38 -19.13 0.72
CA GLY A 6 -4.52 -20.24 1.13
C GLY A 6 -3.44 -20.55 0.13
N PHE A 7 -2.64 -21.57 0.42
CA PHE A 7 -1.62 -21.99 -0.52
C PHE A 7 -2.25 -22.70 -1.70
N HIS A 8 -1.66 -22.53 -2.86
CA HIS A 8 -2.12 -23.21 -4.05
C HIS A 8 -1.19 -24.37 -4.44
N GLU A 9 -0.16 -24.59 -3.65
CA GLU A 9 0.76 -25.71 -3.84
C GLU A 9 1.03 -26.35 -2.51
N ASP A 10 1.66 -27.51 -2.51
CA ASP A 10 1.99 -28.19 -1.30
C ASP A 10 2.89 -27.30 -0.49
N ALA A 11 2.58 -27.11 0.78
CA ALA A 11 3.39 -26.26 1.63
C ALA A 11 4.85 -26.69 1.66
N ASP A 12 5.09 -27.98 1.58
CA ASP A 12 6.46 -28.46 1.62
C ASP A 12 7.30 -28.02 0.45
N LEU A 13 6.68 -27.60 -0.63
CA LEU A 13 7.42 -27.13 -1.78
C LEU A 13 7.71 -25.65 -1.72
N LEU A 14 7.21 -24.94 -0.71
CA LEU A 14 7.36 -23.50 -0.63
C LEU A 14 8.51 -23.13 0.29
N SER A 15 9.32 -22.17 -0.15
CA SER A 15 10.42 -21.71 0.68
C SER A 15 9.90 -20.85 1.82
N HIS A 16 10.75 -20.58 2.78
CA HIS A 16 10.38 -19.71 3.88
C HIS A 16 10.06 -18.32 3.34
N GLU A 17 10.81 -17.85 2.39
CA GLU A 17 10.58 -16.54 1.83
C GLU A 17 9.22 -16.45 1.15
N THR A 18 8.85 -17.48 0.41
CA THR A 18 7.55 -17.48 -0.24
C THR A 18 6.43 -17.53 0.78
N ARG A 19 6.61 -18.29 1.84
CA ARG A 19 5.59 -18.36 2.86
C ARG A 19 5.45 -17.03 3.60
N ASP A 20 6.54 -16.34 3.86
CA ASP A 20 6.46 -15.05 4.51
C ASP A 20 5.82 -14.02 3.60
N ARG A 21 6.14 -14.05 2.30
CA ARG A 21 5.46 -13.15 1.39
C ARG A 21 3.97 -13.43 1.33
N HIS A 22 3.61 -14.70 1.40
CA HIS A 22 2.20 -15.08 1.43
C HIS A 22 1.53 -14.46 2.67
N ARG A 23 2.19 -14.56 3.83
CA ARG A 23 1.63 -13.98 5.05
C ARG A 23 1.44 -12.49 4.91
N ALA A 24 2.42 -11.81 4.32
CA ALA A 24 2.33 -10.38 4.15
C ALA A 24 1.26 -9.99 3.15
N ILE A 25 1.17 -10.71 2.04
CA ILE A 25 0.19 -10.40 1.02
C ILE A 25 -1.22 -10.65 1.55
N THR A 26 -1.41 -11.76 2.24
CA THR A 26 -2.72 -12.05 2.80
C THR A 26 -3.10 -10.99 3.81
N SER A 27 -2.13 -10.52 4.59
CA SER A 27 -2.41 -9.49 5.57
C SER A 27 -2.78 -8.17 4.89
N VAL A 28 -2.10 -7.81 3.81
CA VAL A 28 -2.47 -6.59 3.08
C VAL A 28 -3.91 -6.71 2.59
N GLN A 29 -4.28 -7.89 2.08
CA GLN A 29 -5.63 -8.10 1.60
C GLN A 29 -6.63 -7.89 2.74
N GLU A 30 -6.32 -8.42 3.91
CA GLU A 30 -7.22 -8.29 5.05
C GLU A 30 -7.32 -6.84 5.50
N GLU A 31 -6.22 -6.11 5.50
CA GLU A 31 -6.27 -4.72 5.91
C GLU A 31 -7.08 -3.89 4.91
N LEU A 32 -6.88 -4.11 3.63
CA LEU A 32 -7.63 -3.34 2.64
C LEU A 32 -9.10 -3.71 2.65
N GLU A 33 -9.41 -4.97 2.94
CA GLU A 33 -10.78 -5.38 3.05
C GLU A 33 -11.41 -4.68 4.24
N ALA A 34 -10.68 -4.53 5.33
CA ALA A 34 -11.19 -3.83 6.49
C ALA A 34 -11.42 -2.35 6.18
N VAL A 35 -10.53 -1.74 5.41
CA VAL A 35 -10.72 -0.35 4.99
C VAL A 35 -12.05 -0.22 4.25
N ASP A 36 -12.31 -1.14 3.33
CA ASP A 36 -13.54 -1.10 2.54
C ASP A 36 -14.77 -1.25 3.42
N TRP A 37 -14.73 -2.19 4.34
CA TRP A 37 -15.87 -2.44 5.20
C TRP A 37 -16.13 -1.24 6.13
N TYR A 38 -15.08 -0.66 6.71
CA TYR A 38 -15.25 0.51 7.56
C TYR A 38 -15.76 1.71 6.74
N ASP A 39 -15.28 1.85 5.51
CA ASP A 39 -15.73 2.92 4.65
C ASP A 39 -17.25 2.85 4.45
N GLN A 40 -17.75 1.64 4.20
CA GLN A 40 -19.16 1.46 4.01
C GLN A 40 -19.95 1.79 5.28
N ARG A 41 -19.40 1.39 6.42
CA ARG A 41 -20.07 1.67 7.69
C ARG A 41 -20.10 3.16 8.02
N VAL A 42 -19.00 3.84 7.73
CA VAL A 42 -18.92 5.28 7.95
C VAL A 42 -20.01 5.97 7.13
N ASP A 43 -20.19 5.50 5.90
CA ASP A 43 -21.14 6.10 5.01
C ASP A 43 -22.57 5.80 5.43
N ALA A 44 -22.81 4.65 5.96
CA ALA A 44 -24.16 4.19 6.27
C ALA A 44 -24.70 4.63 7.63
N THR A 45 -23.86 4.83 8.61
CA THR A 45 -24.37 5.12 9.94
C THR A 45 -24.89 6.56 10.03
N THR A 46 -25.91 6.76 10.85
CA THR A 46 -26.40 8.10 11.08
C THR A 46 -25.94 8.62 12.42
N ASP A 47 -25.18 7.85 13.17
CA ASP A 47 -24.72 8.27 14.48
C ASP A 47 -23.34 8.92 14.32
N ASP A 48 -23.24 10.20 14.66
CA ASP A 48 -22.00 10.93 14.44
C ASP A 48 -20.85 10.43 15.27
N GLU A 49 -21.10 10.03 16.50
CA GLU A 49 -20.04 9.56 17.34
C GLU A 49 -19.49 8.22 16.81
N LEU A 50 -20.39 7.33 16.43
CA LEU A 50 -19.98 6.06 15.88
C LEU A 50 -19.23 6.28 14.57
N ARG A 51 -19.68 7.22 13.74
CA ARG A 51 -19.01 7.51 12.49
C ARG A 51 -17.55 7.91 12.75
N GLY A 52 -17.32 8.70 13.79
CA GLY A 52 -15.96 9.13 14.12
C GLY A 52 -15.08 7.94 14.48
N ILE A 53 -15.62 7.02 15.27
CA ILE A 53 -14.86 5.84 15.68
C ILE A 53 -14.55 4.98 14.46
N LEU A 54 -15.55 4.77 13.61
CA LEU A 54 -15.36 3.93 12.45
C LEU A 54 -14.35 4.53 11.47
N ALA A 55 -14.39 5.86 11.31
CA ALA A 55 -13.44 6.52 10.43
C ALA A 55 -12.02 6.42 10.98
N HIS A 56 -11.88 6.53 12.30
CA HIS A 56 -10.58 6.39 12.90
C HIS A 56 -10.03 4.98 12.66
N ASN A 57 -10.86 3.97 12.87
CA ASN A 57 -10.43 2.60 12.66
C ASN A 57 -10.08 2.35 11.19
N ARG A 58 -10.88 2.90 10.28
CA ARG A 58 -10.59 2.76 8.86
C ARG A 58 -9.21 3.31 8.53
N ASP A 59 -8.89 4.49 9.06
CA ASP A 59 -7.62 5.11 8.73
C ASP A 59 -6.45 4.36 9.35
N GLU A 60 -6.67 3.70 10.48
CA GLU A 60 -5.62 2.89 11.05
C GLU A 60 -5.34 1.67 10.19
N GLU A 61 -6.35 1.11 9.56
CA GLU A 61 -6.10 -0.02 8.69
C GLU A 61 -5.25 0.39 7.48
N LYS A 62 -5.37 1.65 7.06
CA LYS A 62 -4.54 2.13 5.96
C LYS A 62 -3.07 2.17 6.38
N GLU A 63 -2.80 2.54 7.61
CA GLU A 63 -1.45 2.54 8.10
C GLU A 63 -0.91 1.11 8.15
N HIS A 64 -1.74 0.16 8.61
CA HIS A 64 -1.32 -1.22 8.70
C HIS A 64 -0.99 -1.78 7.30
N ALA A 65 -1.82 -1.46 6.32
CA ALA A 65 -1.57 -1.90 4.96
C ALA A 65 -0.27 -1.31 4.43
N ALA A 66 -0.01 -0.03 4.74
CA ALA A 66 1.19 0.63 4.25
C ALA A 66 2.45 -0.01 4.81
N MET A 67 2.43 -0.39 6.09
CA MET A 67 3.59 -1.03 6.69
C MET A 67 3.89 -2.37 6.02
N LEU A 68 2.85 -3.14 5.73
CA LEU A 68 3.04 -4.42 5.08
C LEU A 68 3.52 -4.25 3.64
N LEU A 69 3.00 -3.25 2.95
CA LEU A 69 3.42 -3.01 1.59
C LEU A 69 4.91 -2.62 1.56
N GLU A 70 5.36 -1.85 2.53
CA GLU A 70 6.77 -1.48 2.58
C GLU A 70 7.64 -2.70 2.88
N TRP A 71 7.16 -3.60 3.74
CA TRP A 71 7.90 -4.83 4.02
C TRP A 71 8.06 -5.64 2.74
N LEU A 72 6.99 -5.73 1.94
CA LEU A 72 7.04 -6.45 0.68
C LEU A 72 7.99 -5.77 -0.30
N ARG A 73 7.93 -4.44 -0.38
CA ARG A 73 8.77 -3.70 -1.31
C ARG A 73 10.25 -3.97 -1.05
N ARG A 74 10.64 -4.01 0.21
CA ARG A 74 12.05 -4.20 0.56
C ARG A 74 12.57 -5.57 0.18
N ARG A 75 11.69 -6.54 0.00
CA ARG A 75 12.10 -7.90 -0.29
C ARG A 75 11.77 -8.37 -1.71
N ASP A 76 11.23 -7.49 -2.52
CA ASP A 76 10.81 -7.87 -3.87
C ASP A 76 11.28 -6.80 -4.83
N PRO A 77 12.44 -6.98 -5.47
CA PRO A 77 12.97 -5.95 -6.36
C PRO A 77 12.04 -5.59 -7.52
N ALA A 78 11.30 -6.55 -8.03
CA ALA A 78 10.38 -6.25 -9.12
C ALA A 78 9.24 -5.39 -8.64
N LEU A 79 8.73 -5.66 -7.44
CA LEU A 79 7.68 -4.84 -6.89
C LEU A 79 8.22 -3.44 -6.58
N ASP A 80 9.44 -3.37 -6.04
CA ASP A 80 10.06 -2.10 -5.75
C ASP A 80 10.14 -1.24 -7.01
N THR A 81 10.52 -1.83 -8.13
CA THR A 81 10.61 -1.12 -9.38
C THR A 81 9.25 -0.57 -9.79
N GLN A 82 8.23 -1.39 -9.69
CA GLN A 82 6.90 -0.96 -10.09
C GLN A 82 6.35 0.13 -9.18
N LEU A 83 6.60 0.02 -7.89
CA LEU A 83 6.13 1.04 -6.98
C LEU A 83 6.82 2.38 -7.27
N HIS A 84 8.12 2.34 -7.57
CA HIS A 84 8.81 3.57 -7.88
C HIS A 84 8.28 4.19 -9.18
N GLN A 85 7.87 3.37 -10.11
CA GLN A 85 7.38 3.91 -11.36
C GLN A 85 6.01 4.56 -11.24
N TYR A 86 5.14 4.00 -10.46
CA TYR A 86 3.76 4.46 -10.43
C TYR A 86 3.34 5.30 -9.23
N LEU A 87 3.95 5.11 -8.07
CA LEU A 87 3.51 5.83 -6.89
C LEU A 87 4.06 7.24 -6.83
N PHE A 88 3.28 8.11 -6.22
CA PHE A 88 3.67 9.50 -6.00
C PHE A 88 3.94 10.25 -7.29
N THR A 89 3.20 9.94 -8.33
CA THR A 89 3.34 10.63 -9.60
C THR A 89 2.02 11.34 -9.91
N THR A 90 2.08 12.29 -10.85
CA THR A 90 0.89 13.02 -11.21
C THR A 90 0.53 12.85 -12.68
N THR A 91 1.30 12.06 -13.43
CA THR A 91 1.00 11.84 -14.83
C THR A 91 -0.02 10.73 -14.97
N GLU A 92 -0.49 10.51 -16.16
CA GLU A 92 -1.45 9.46 -16.41
C GLU A 92 -0.88 8.13 -15.98
N ILE A 93 -1.62 7.36 -15.23
CA ILE A 93 -1.11 6.10 -14.72
C ILE A 93 -0.86 5.09 -15.82
N VAL A 94 -1.81 4.93 -16.70
CA VAL A 94 -1.68 3.91 -17.74
C VAL A 94 -0.70 4.30 -18.82
N ASP A 95 -0.56 5.58 -19.08
CA ASP A 95 0.32 6.03 -20.14
C ASP A 95 1.78 6.07 -19.77
N ARG A 96 2.17 5.54 -18.61
CA ARG A 96 3.55 5.53 -18.25
C ARG A 96 4.21 4.37 -18.91
N GLY A 97 4.59 4.49 -20.12
CA GLY A 97 5.23 3.40 -20.85
C GLY A 97 6.69 3.31 -20.53
N PRO A 98 7.39 2.45 -21.24
CA PRO A 98 8.81 2.24 -20.99
C PRO A 98 9.64 3.50 -21.06
N SER A 99 9.29 4.38 -21.95
CA SER A 99 10.07 5.58 -22.07
C SER A 99 9.85 6.44 -20.84
N ALA A 100 8.65 6.46 -20.34
CA ALA A 100 8.38 7.26 -19.19
C ALA A 100 9.12 6.68 -17.99
N SER A 101 9.19 5.40 -17.92
CA SER A 101 9.87 4.82 -16.78
C SER A 101 11.35 5.13 -16.85
N GLY A 102 11.86 5.28 -18.01
CA GLY A 102 13.27 5.59 -18.14
C GLY A 102 13.58 6.92 -17.49
N SER A 103 12.71 7.86 -17.63
CA SER A 103 13.00 9.13 -17.07
C SER A 103 12.56 9.21 -15.62
N ALA A 104 11.64 8.43 -15.27
CA ALA A 104 11.17 8.48 -13.93
C ALA A 104 12.23 8.44 -12.87
N PRO A 105 13.16 7.58 -12.96
CA PRO A 105 14.15 7.47 -11.90
C PRO A 105 14.78 8.78 -11.55
N SER A 106 15.11 9.51 -12.52
CA SER A 106 15.79 10.73 -12.23
C SER A 106 14.84 11.65 -11.50
N ALA A 107 13.66 11.66 -11.90
CA ALA A 107 12.74 12.54 -11.26
C ALA A 107 12.66 12.20 -9.81
N VAL A 108 12.63 10.99 -9.55
CA VAL A 108 12.54 10.57 -8.21
C VAL A 108 13.69 11.09 -7.41
N GLY A 109 14.79 11.01 -7.98
CA GLY A 109 15.93 11.46 -7.26
C GLY A 109 15.77 12.90 -6.87
N SER A 110 15.26 13.64 -7.73
CA SER A 110 15.19 15.02 -7.43
C SER A 110 14.25 15.26 -6.26
N LEU A 111 13.25 14.48 -6.16
CA LEU A 111 12.39 14.70 -5.15
C LEU A 111 13.01 14.43 -3.86
N ALA A 112 13.81 13.54 -3.81
CA ALA A 112 14.42 13.16 -2.61
C ALA A 112 14.85 14.31 -1.74
N PRO A 113 15.58 15.16 -2.18
CA PRO A 113 16.12 16.17 -1.35
C PRO A 113 15.08 16.85 -0.57
N ASP A 114 14.36 17.53 -1.22
CA ASP A 114 13.38 18.15 -0.52
C ASP A 114 12.30 17.23 -0.50
N GLY A 115 12.49 16.19 -1.04
CA GLY A 115 11.47 15.27 -1.07
C GLY A 115 11.05 14.99 0.27
N SER A 116 11.95 15.07 1.04
CA SER A 116 11.57 14.79 2.31
C SER A 116 10.42 15.67 2.49
N LEU A 117 10.39 16.70 1.73
CA LEU A 117 9.32 17.51 1.89
C LEU A 117 8.08 16.78 1.66
N GLY A 118 8.07 15.98 0.77
CA GLY A 118 6.86 15.30 0.48
C GLY A 118 6.39 14.62 1.70
N ILE A 119 7.03 13.64 2.09
CA ILE A 119 6.64 12.87 3.20
C ILE A 119 6.90 13.51 4.50
N GLY A 120 8.00 14.09 4.63
CA GLY A 120 8.31 14.68 5.87
C GLY A 120 7.32 15.76 6.19
N SER A 121 6.96 16.51 5.24
CA SER A 121 6.07 17.58 5.51
C SER A 121 4.76 17.06 6.00
N LEU A 122 4.30 16.03 5.41
CA LEU A 122 3.09 15.47 5.84
C LEU A 122 3.13 15.22 7.30
N ARG A 123 4.18 14.63 7.73
CA ARG A 123 4.26 14.31 9.06
C ARG A 123 4.36 15.53 9.87
N GLY A 124 5.04 16.45 9.38
CA GLY A 124 5.20 17.63 10.08
C GLY A 124 3.94 18.32 10.41
N GLU A 125 3.06 18.34 9.54
CA GLU A 125 1.96 19.00 9.85
C GLU A 125 1.06 18.37 10.74
N GLU A 126 1.18 17.18 11.01
CA GLU A 126 0.33 16.65 11.89
C GLU A 126 0.66 17.04 13.25
N GLN A 127 1.71 17.67 13.56
CA GLN A 127 2.01 18.02 14.88
C GLN A 127 1.20 19.10 15.31
#